data_409235a6b0e93d65918846e54a50adf4
#
_entry.id   409235a6b0e93d65918846e54a50adf4
#
_cell.length_a   1.000
_cell.length_b   1.000
_cell.length_c   1.000
_cell.angle_alpha   90.00
_cell.angle_beta   90.00
_cell.angle_gamma   90.00
#
_symmetry.space_group_name_H-M   'P 1'
#
loop_
_entity.id
_entity.type
_entity.pdbx_description
1 polymer ?
#
loop_
_entity_poly.entity_id
_entity_poly.type
_entity_poly.pdbx_seq_one_letter_code
_entity_poly.pdbx_strand_id
1 'polypeptide(L)'
;MTRTNEVGETRAMGNAVPATDAQPVYPHTMRLQRFLARAGVASRRGSEDLMTAGRVTVNGEVATELGTKVDVDRDHIEVDGMPVKLNQGAVYLMLYKPTGYLTTMSDPQERPCVADLVPRDRFPGLFPVGRLDRDTTGLLLFTTDGDLSQDLLHPSKHVYKTYQALVDGTLTDRDLTPLRRGIELDDGLCQPAICRVINAREAEAVAPQGVKPGTTAVEVIIREGRKNQVKRMLSKIHHPVIRLHRCNFAGLELKDVAKGSWRELTDREVQILKAGGIPPKQASAKRNGGKPQDTPDSRTRHHGSHGSGPKRNTYRERYTG
;
A
#
# COMPACT_ATOMS: atom_id res chain seq x y z
N MET A 1 10.16 31.53 -73.35
CA MET A 1 9.72 30.14 -73.06
C MET A 1 10.24 29.77 -71.68
N THR A 2 9.47 30.02 -70.63
CA THR A 2 9.82 29.87 -69.26
C THR A 2 8.88 28.77 -68.67
N ARG A 3 9.45 27.66 -68.25
CA ARG A 3 8.71 26.61 -67.59
C ARG A 3 8.79 26.84 -66.04
N THR A 4 7.66 27.09 -65.46
CA THR A 4 7.44 27.10 -63.98
C THR A 4 7.32 25.71 -63.47
N ASN A 5 8.14 25.34 -62.45
CA ASN A 5 8.02 24.10 -61.66
C ASN A 5 7.10 24.39 -60.47
N GLU A 6 5.96 23.73 -60.45
CA GLU A 6 5.12 23.62 -59.22
C GLU A 6 5.71 22.55 -58.29
N VAL A 7 6.05 22.97 -57.06
CA VAL A 7 6.42 22.10 -55.98
C VAL A 7 5.15 21.83 -55.14
N GLY A 8 4.68 20.60 -55.18
CA GLY A 8 3.54 20.16 -54.39
C GLY A 8 3.85 20.08 -52.88
N GLU A 9 3.15 20.87 -52.09
CA GLU A 9 3.14 20.76 -50.62
C GLU A 9 2.34 19.52 -50.19
N THR A 10 3.05 18.54 -49.66
CA THR A 10 2.43 17.38 -48.97
C THR A 10 2.05 17.81 -47.55
N ARG A 11 0.78 18.06 -47.34
CA ARG A 11 0.17 18.40 -46.06
C ARG A 11 0.16 17.12 -45.18
N ALA A 12 1.05 17.05 -44.21
CA ALA A 12 1.02 16.03 -43.18
C ALA A 12 -0.21 16.25 -42.27
N MET A 13 -1.22 15.38 -42.40
CA MET A 13 -2.32 15.30 -41.43
C MET A 13 -1.79 14.70 -40.14
N GLY A 14 -1.48 15.55 -39.18
CA GLY A 14 -1.25 15.13 -37.80
C GLY A 14 -2.58 14.66 -37.18
N ASN A 15 -2.71 13.37 -36.93
CA ASN A 15 -3.76 12.82 -36.08
C ASN A 15 -3.54 13.33 -34.65
N ALA A 16 -4.24 14.40 -34.29
CA ALA A 16 -4.41 14.77 -32.90
C ALA A 16 -5.27 13.68 -32.21
N VAL A 17 -4.64 12.90 -31.37
CA VAL A 17 -5.33 12.02 -30.40
C VAL A 17 -6.09 12.97 -29.46
N PRO A 18 -7.41 12.87 -29.31
CA PRO A 18 -8.13 13.68 -28.35
C PRO A 18 -7.66 13.27 -26.95
N ALA A 19 -7.12 14.23 -26.20
CA ALA A 19 -6.91 14.11 -24.77
C ALA A 19 -8.27 13.83 -24.14
N THR A 20 -8.48 12.61 -23.68
CA THR A 20 -9.63 12.24 -22.85
C THR A 20 -9.38 12.88 -21.50
N ASP A 21 -9.87 14.10 -21.30
CA ASP A 21 -10.09 14.75 -20.01
C ASP A 21 -11.15 13.93 -19.23
N ALA A 22 -10.78 12.76 -18.77
CA ALA A 22 -11.55 12.01 -17.80
C ALA A 22 -11.34 12.70 -16.45
N GLN A 23 -12.11 13.74 -16.20
CA GLN A 23 -12.18 14.36 -14.87
C GLN A 23 -12.54 13.28 -13.84
N PRO A 24 -11.87 13.22 -12.69
CA PRO A 24 -12.25 12.30 -11.63
C PRO A 24 -13.68 12.63 -11.22
N VAL A 25 -14.60 11.68 -11.44
CA VAL A 25 -15.99 11.80 -11.01
C VAL A 25 -15.99 11.66 -9.49
N TYR A 26 -16.04 12.80 -8.81
CA TYR A 26 -16.30 12.82 -7.38
C TYR A 26 -17.77 12.45 -7.13
N PRO A 27 -18.09 11.77 -6.01
CA PRO A 27 -19.49 11.64 -5.64
C PRO A 27 -20.07 13.06 -5.51
N HIS A 28 -21.19 13.31 -6.14
CA HIS A 28 -21.88 14.61 -6.12
C HIS A 28 -22.11 15.14 -4.70
N THR A 29 -22.18 14.24 -3.71
CA THR A 29 -22.31 14.60 -2.30
C THR A 29 -21.20 14.03 -1.45
N MET A 30 -20.62 14.82 -0.56
CA MET A 30 -19.67 14.37 0.46
C MET A 30 -19.88 15.11 1.79
N ARG A 31 -19.29 14.59 2.88
CA ARG A 31 -19.30 15.28 4.17
C ARG A 31 -18.50 16.58 4.08
N LEU A 32 -19.01 17.66 4.69
CA LEU A 32 -18.42 18.99 4.64
C LEU A 32 -16.96 19.02 5.15
N GLN A 33 -16.65 18.36 6.28
CA GLN A 33 -15.26 18.26 6.74
C GLN A 33 -14.34 17.53 5.76
N ARG A 34 -14.88 16.63 4.94
CA ARG A 34 -14.12 15.97 3.89
C ARG A 34 -13.88 16.89 2.70
N PHE A 35 -14.88 17.71 2.35
CA PHE A 35 -14.76 18.74 1.32
C PHE A 35 -13.67 19.75 1.68
N LEU A 36 -13.72 20.32 2.90
CA LEU A 36 -12.74 21.29 3.38
C LEU A 36 -11.31 20.72 3.43
N ALA A 37 -11.17 19.48 3.92
CA ALA A 37 -9.86 18.84 3.95
C ALA A 37 -9.30 18.57 2.54
N ARG A 38 -10.16 18.25 1.59
CA ARG A 38 -9.80 18.00 0.20
C ARG A 38 -9.45 19.30 -0.55
N ALA A 39 -10.12 20.38 -0.19
CA ALA A 39 -9.81 21.73 -0.67
C ALA A 39 -8.50 22.29 -0.06
N GLY A 40 -7.92 21.60 0.93
CA GLY A 40 -6.68 22.01 1.58
C GLY A 40 -6.85 23.08 2.67
N VAL A 41 -8.09 23.34 3.12
CA VAL A 41 -8.38 24.34 4.17
C VAL A 41 -7.76 23.90 5.50
N ALA A 42 -8.03 22.66 5.93
CA ALA A 42 -7.49 22.08 7.16
C ALA A 42 -7.49 20.55 7.09
N SER A 43 -6.95 19.86 8.11
CA SER A 43 -7.18 18.42 8.25
C SER A 43 -8.68 18.15 8.47
N ARG A 44 -9.14 16.88 8.31
CA ARG A 44 -10.54 16.53 8.55
C ARG A 44 -11.02 16.95 9.96
N ARG A 45 -10.20 16.71 11.00
CA ARG A 45 -10.50 17.17 12.38
C ARG A 45 -10.44 18.67 12.50
N GLY A 46 -9.40 19.34 11.97
CA GLY A 46 -9.34 20.80 11.96
C GLY A 46 -10.50 21.43 11.17
N SER A 47 -11.03 20.75 10.16
CA SER A 47 -12.27 21.20 9.47
C SER A 47 -13.50 21.05 10.37
N GLU A 48 -13.58 20.00 11.18
CA GLU A 48 -14.63 19.84 12.21
C GLU A 48 -14.52 20.95 13.26
N ASP A 49 -13.31 21.31 13.69
CA ASP A 49 -13.07 22.43 14.61
C ASP A 49 -13.54 23.79 13.99
N LEU A 50 -13.26 24.03 12.70
CA LEU A 50 -13.75 25.21 11.99
C LEU A 50 -15.28 25.26 11.91
N MET A 51 -15.93 24.12 11.64
CA MET A 51 -17.39 24.02 11.59
C MET A 51 -18.00 24.34 12.97
N THR A 52 -17.54 23.68 14.02
CA THR A 52 -18.05 23.89 15.39
C THR A 52 -17.81 25.31 15.91
N ALA A 53 -16.74 25.97 15.42
CA ALA A 53 -16.47 27.39 15.72
C ALA A 53 -17.34 28.34 14.91
N GLY A 54 -18.27 27.87 14.06
CA GLY A 54 -19.17 28.70 13.27
C GLY A 54 -18.50 29.48 12.14
N ARG A 55 -17.28 29.04 11.71
CA ARG A 55 -16.48 29.72 10.69
C ARG A 55 -16.81 29.26 9.27
N VAL A 56 -17.66 28.25 9.11
CA VAL A 56 -18.00 27.65 7.82
C VAL A 56 -19.46 27.94 7.49
N THR A 57 -19.72 28.43 6.29
CA THR A 57 -21.07 28.61 5.75
C THR A 57 -21.29 27.70 4.53
N VAL A 58 -22.54 27.26 4.37
CA VAL A 58 -23.02 26.54 3.19
C VAL A 58 -24.23 27.28 2.67
N ASN A 59 -24.18 27.78 1.45
CA ASN A 59 -25.25 28.60 0.83
C ASN A 59 -25.66 29.81 1.69
N GLY A 60 -24.69 30.41 2.40
CA GLY A 60 -24.86 31.54 3.27
C GLY A 60 -25.33 31.22 4.71
N GLU A 61 -25.64 29.96 5.02
CA GLU A 61 -26.02 29.52 6.37
C GLU A 61 -24.85 28.90 7.12
N VAL A 62 -24.68 29.21 8.41
CA VAL A 62 -23.60 28.67 9.24
C VAL A 62 -23.83 27.19 9.48
N ALA A 63 -22.81 26.37 9.11
CA ALA A 63 -22.85 24.92 9.23
C ALA A 63 -21.99 24.43 10.41
N THR A 64 -22.59 24.23 11.57
CA THR A 64 -21.93 23.75 12.79
C THR A 64 -22.12 22.25 13.04
N GLU A 65 -23.09 21.61 12.39
CA GLU A 65 -23.44 20.23 12.63
C GLU A 65 -22.40 19.29 12.00
N LEU A 66 -21.78 18.42 12.83
CA LEU A 66 -20.85 17.41 12.37
C LEU A 66 -21.59 16.34 11.56
N GLY A 67 -21.04 16.02 10.40
CA GLY A 67 -21.66 15.06 9.49
C GLY A 67 -22.49 15.68 8.36
N THR A 68 -22.70 16.99 8.38
CA THR A 68 -23.32 17.76 7.27
C THR A 68 -22.74 17.30 5.93
N LYS A 69 -23.62 17.04 4.97
CA LYS A 69 -23.27 16.70 3.60
C LYS A 69 -23.49 17.89 2.68
N VAL A 70 -22.62 18.05 1.71
CA VAL A 70 -22.69 19.09 0.69
C VAL A 70 -22.68 18.47 -0.70
N ASP A 71 -23.38 19.08 -1.64
CA ASP A 71 -23.29 18.81 -3.07
C ASP A 71 -22.13 19.62 -3.63
N VAL A 72 -21.08 18.93 -4.09
CA VAL A 72 -19.83 19.58 -4.54
C VAL A 72 -19.97 20.45 -5.79
N ASP A 73 -21.04 20.25 -6.56
CA ASP A 73 -21.29 20.92 -7.83
C ASP A 73 -22.25 22.12 -7.67
N ARG A 74 -23.05 22.13 -6.59
CA ARG A 74 -24.15 23.09 -6.40
C ARG A 74 -23.99 23.97 -5.19
N ASP A 75 -23.46 23.42 -4.08
CA ASP A 75 -23.39 24.16 -2.82
C ASP A 75 -22.23 25.17 -2.84
N HIS A 76 -22.52 26.36 -2.35
CA HIS A 76 -21.54 27.42 -2.15
C HIS A 76 -20.98 27.34 -0.73
N ILE A 77 -19.71 26.97 -0.60
CA ILE A 77 -19.04 26.77 0.69
C ILE A 77 -18.04 27.90 0.91
N GLU A 78 -18.11 28.52 2.08
CA GLU A 78 -17.14 29.55 2.49
C GLU A 78 -16.56 29.23 3.86
N VAL A 79 -15.34 29.70 4.09
CA VAL A 79 -14.68 29.72 5.39
C VAL A 79 -14.22 31.13 5.68
N ASP A 80 -14.67 31.69 6.79
CA ASP A 80 -14.42 33.10 7.15
C ASP A 80 -14.82 34.08 6.02
N GLY A 81 -15.91 33.81 5.31
CA GLY A 81 -16.39 34.60 4.18
C GLY A 81 -15.60 34.44 2.88
N MET A 82 -14.59 33.54 2.86
CA MET A 82 -13.82 33.26 1.64
C MET A 82 -14.34 31.99 0.96
N PRO A 83 -14.67 32.06 -0.35
CA PRO A 83 -15.19 30.89 -1.07
C PRO A 83 -14.15 29.79 -1.20
N VAL A 84 -14.57 28.56 -0.94
CA VAL A 84 -13.75 27.36 -1.01
C VAL A 84 -14.19 26.49 -2.18
N LYS A 85 -13.24 26.10 -3.02
CA LYS A 85 -13.50 25.22 -4.17
C LYS A 85 -12.57 23.99 -4.10
N LEU A 86 -13.05 22.87 -4.62
CA LEU A 86 -12.17 21.73 -4.84
C LEU A 86 -11.23 22.01 -6.00
N ASN A 87 -9.95 21.72 -5.82
CA ASN A 87 -9.00 21.71 -6.93
C ASN A 87 -9.41 20.64 -7.93
N GLN A 88 -9.38 20.97 -9.20
CA GLN A 88 -9.65 20.01 -10.27
C GLN A 88 -8.53 19.00 -10.35
N GLY A 89 -8.90 17.71 -10.32
CA GLY A 89 -7.99 16.60 -10.44
C GLY A 89 -7.43 16.11 -9.10
N ALA A 90 -7.21 14.81 -9.02
CA ALA A 90 -6.53 14.19 -7.89
C ALA A 90 -5.02 14.14 -8.16
N VAL A 91 -4.23 14.48 -7.16
CA VAL A 91 -2.76 14.44 -7.22
C VAL A 91 -2.26 13.12 -6.65
N TYR A 92 -1.27 12.55 -7.28
CA TYR A 92 -0.62 11.30 -6.85
C TYR A 92 0.89 11.46 -6.96
N LEU A 93 1.60 11.38 -5.83
CA LEU A 93 3.06 11.53 -5.77
C LEU A 93 3.70 10.27 -5.18
N MET A 94 4.91 10.00 -5.61
CA MET A 94 5.82 9.02 -5.02
C MET A 94 7.00 9.76 -4.40
N LEU A 95 7.21 9.56 -3.10
CA LEU A 95 8.37 10.07 -2.35
C LEU A 95 9.33 8.92 -2.04
N TYR A 96 10.62 9.11 -2.23
CA TYR A 96 11.64 8.28 -1.61
C TYR A 96 11.94 8.82 -0.21
N LYS A 97 11.19 8.36 0.79
CA LYS A 97 11.36 8.80 2.17
C LYS A 97 12.74 8.43 2.72
N PRO A 98 13.54 9.38 3.18
CA PRO A 98 14.79 9.10 3.91
C PRO A 98 14.51 8.71 5.36
N THR A 99 15.51 8.22 6.08
CA THR A 99 15.48 8.06 7.54
C THR A 99 15.42 9.42 8.23
N GLY A 100 14.92 9.46 9.48
CA GLY A 100 14.89 10.67 10.32
C GLY A 100 13.57 11.46 10.25
N TYR A 101 12.73 11.26 9.24
CA TYR A 101 11.48 11.98 9.02
C TYR A 101 10.27 11.21 9.54
N LEU A 102 9.40 11.90 10.27
CA LEU A 102 8.10 11.38 10.71
C LEU A 102 7.10 11.36 9.53
N THR A 103 6.29 10.32 9.44
CA THR A 103 5.20 10.28 8.45
C THR A 103 3.97 11.00 9.00
N THR A 104 4.01 12.32 8.93
CA THR A 104 2.91 13.24 9.30
C THR A 104 2.98 14.50 8.44
N MET A 105 1.86 15.23 8.34
CA MET A 105 1.79 16.53 7.67
C MET A 105 2.07 17.70 8.62
N SER A 106 2.07 17.47 9.94
CA SER A 106 2.48 18.44 10.96
C SER A 106 2.94 17.70 12.21
N ASP A 107 3.84 18.33 12.97
CA ASP A 107 4.30 17.81 14.26
C ASP A 107 4.39 18.96 15.28
N PRO A 108 3.69 18.89 16.42
CA PRO A 108 3.70 19.95 17.43
C PRO A 108 5.07 20.17 18.07
N GLN A 109 5.99 19.21 17.95
CA GLN A 109 7.37 19.29 18.48
C GLN A 109 8.37 19.72 17.40
N GLU A 110 7.91 20.18 16.24
CA GLU A 110 8.73 20.66 15.12
C GLU A 110 9.83 19.68 14.66
N ARG A 111 9.60 18.38 14.86
CA ARG A 111 10.52 17.35 14.35
C ARG A 111 10.38 17.23 12.84
N PRO A 112 11.45 16.89 12.10
CA PRO A 112 11.41 16.73 10.66
C PRO A 112 10.28 15.78 10.21
N CYS A 113 9.44 16.25 9.31
CA CYS A 113 8.28 15.54 8.80
C CYS A 113 8.35 15.31 7.29
N VAL A 114 7.65 14.32 6.79
CA VAL A 114 7.53 14.09 5.32
C VAL A 114 6.85 15.26 4.62
N ALA A 115 6.12 16.10 5.35
CA ALA A 115 5.54 17.35 4.84
C ALA A 115 6.58 18.33 4.31
N ASP A 116 7.80 18.31 4.88
CA ASP A 116 8.92 19.17 4.49
C ASP A 116 9.56 18.71 3.17
N LEU A 117 9.28 17.48 2.73
CA LEU A 117 9.84 16.84 1.54
C LEU A 117 8.92 16.87 0.33
N VAL A 118 7.68 17.33 0.48
CA VAL A 118 6.68 17.33 -0.59
C VAL A 118 6.09 18.73 -0.81
N PRO A 119 5.64 19.06 -2.01
CA PRO A 119 5.19 20.41 -2.37
C PRO A 119 3.75 20.66 -1.90
N ARG A 120 3.53 20.67 -0.58
CA ARG A 120 2.19 20.83 0.03
C ARG A 120 1.50 22.13 -0.34
N ASP A 121 2.26 23.20 -0.58
CA ASP A 121 1.73 24.52 -0.95
C ASP A 121 1.22 24.52 -2.41
N ARG A 122 1.89 23.74 -3.28
CA ARG A 122 1.44 23.52 -4.66
C ARG A 122 0.20 22.62 -4.74
N PHE A 123 0.08 21.68 -3.82
CA PHE A 123 -0.98 20.68 -3.78
C PHE A 123 -1.71 20.67 -2.43
N PRO A 124 -2.58 21.68 -2.18
CA PRO A 124 -3.39 21.71 -0.96
C PRO A 124 -4.19 20.42 -0.79
N GLY A 125 -4.32 19.95 0.46
CA GLY A 125 -5.00 18.70 0.75
C GLY A 125 -4.19 17.43 0.52
N LEU A 126 -2.89 17.54 0.16
CA LEU A 126 -1.98 16.40 0.01
C LEU A 126 -1.71 15.70 1.35
N PHE A 127 -1.74 14.36 1.37
CA PHE A 127 -1.43 13.57 2.56
C PHE A 127 -0.81 12.21 2.19
N PRO A 128 -0.05 11.56 3.10
CA PRO A 128 0.61 10.29 2.82
C PRO A 128 -0.38 9.12 2.83
N VAL A 129 -0.20 8.17 1.92
CA VAL A 129 -0.92 6.90 1.86
C VAL A 129 -0.23 5.89 2.77
N GLY A 130 -0.75 5.76 3.97
CA GLY A 130 -0.16 4.95 5.03
C GLY A 130 1.07 5.60 5.64
N ARG A 131 1.88 4.78 6.30
CA ARG A 131 3.03 5.28 7.09
C ARG A 131 4.26 4.41 6.88
N LEU A 132 5.42 5.03 7.00
CA LEU A 132 6.71 4.41 7.30
C LEU A 132 7.21 4.97 8.63
N ASP A 133 7.90 4.16 9.41
CA ASP A 133 8.50 4.60 10.67
C ASP A 133 9.61 5.62 10.41
N ARG A 134 10.00 6.37 11.46
CA ARG A 134 11.03 7.42 11.35
C ARG A 134 12.35 6.89 10.78
N ASP A 135 12.75 5.71 11.17
CA ASP A 135 14.00 5.05 10.77
C ASP A 135 13.86 4.16 9.51
N THR A 136 12.64 3.96 9.01
CA THR A 136 12.38 3.21 7.78
C THR A 136 12.49 4.11 6.56
N THR A 137 13.17 3.63 5.53
CA THR A 137 13.32 4.33 4.25
C THR A 137 12.40 3.74 3.18
N GLY A 138 12.31 4.41 2.04
CA GLY A 138 11.70 3.81 0.85
C GLY A 138 10.46 4.50 0.33
N LEU A 139 9.71 3.78 -0.46
CA LEU A 139 8.56 4.28 -1.22
C LEU A 139 7.42 4.68 -0.27
N LEU A 140 7.03 5.94 -0.32
CA LEU A 140 5.86 6.48 0.34
C LEU A 140 5.02 7.24 -0.69
N LEU A 141 3.74 6.86 -0.82
CA LEU A 141 2.81 7.54 -1.71
C LEU A 141 2.13 8.70 -0.98
N PHE A 142 1.79 9.74 -1.75
CA PHE A 142 0.96 10.85 -1.32
C PHE A 142 -0.16 11.06 -2.32
N THR A 143 -1.30 11.54 -1.85
CA THR A 143 -2.43 11.85 -2.72
C THR A 143 -3.37 12.87 -2.08
N THR A 144 -4.20 13.52 -2.90
CA THR A 144 -5.40 14.24 -2.47
C THR A 144 -6.65 13.37 -2.57
N ASP A 145 -6.55 12.13 -3.11
CA ASP A 145 -7.64 11.17 -3.27
C ASP A 145 -7.79 10.26 -2.04
N GLY A 146 -8.71 10.65 -1.15
CA GLY A 146 -8.97 9.91 0.08
C GLY A 146 -9.62 8.54 -0.14
N ASP A 147 -10.35 8.35 -1.25
CA ASP A 147 -11.02 7.08 -1.54
C ASP A 147 -10.00 6.05 -1.98
N LEU A 148 -9.13 6.42 -2.92
CA LEU A 148 -8.02 5.54 -3.33
C LEU A 148 -7.10 5.21 -2.14
N SER A 149 -6.79 6.20 -1.29
CA SER A 149 -5.98 5.96 -0.10
C SER A 149 -6.64 4.96 0.84
N GLN A 150 -7.95 5.07 1.07
CA GLN A 150 -8.71 4.13 1.89
C GLN A 150 -8.69 2.73 1.30
N ASP A 151 -8.92 2.59 -0.01
CA ASP A 151 -8.88 1.31 -0.70
C ASP A 151 -7.51 0.63 -0.59
N LEU A 152 -6.42 1.38 -0.79
CA LEU A 152 -5.06 0.85 -0.71
C LEU A 152 -4.64 0.44 0.70
N LEU A 153 -5.25 1.03 1.74
CA LEU A 153 -4.90 0.79 3.14
C LEU A 153 -5.84 -0.20 3.83
N HIS A 154 -7.04 -0.41 3.28
CA HIS A 154 -8.04 -1.28 3.92
C HIS A 154 -7.54 -2.73 3.99
N PRO A 155 -7.60 -3.39 5.17
CA PRO A 155 -7.06 -4.75 5.34
C PRO A 155 -7.65 -5.78 4.36
N SER A 156 -8.93 -5.65 3.99
CA SER A 156 -9.61 -6.58 3.08
C SER A 156 -9.11 -6.51 1.63
N LYS A 157 -8.42 -5.44 1.25
CA LYS A 157 -7.87 -5.28 -0.11
C LYS A 157 -6.55 -6.01 -0.31
N HIS A 158 -5.91 -6.45 0.78
CA HIS A 158 -4.70 -7.26 0.76
C HIS A 158 -3.58 -6.70 -0.14
N VAL A 159 -3.41 -5.38 -0.14
CA VAL A 159 -2.41 -4.71 -0.97
C VAL A 159 -0.99 -5.10 -0.54
N TYR A 160 -0.20 -5.58 -1.50
CA TYR A 160 1.16 -6.05 -1.26
C TYR A 160 2.13 -4.91 -0.98
N LYS A 161 3.04 -5.16 -0.04
CA LYS A 161 4.13 -4.27 0.35
C LYS A 161 5.39 -5.11 0.44
N THR A 162 6.42 -4.76 -0.33
CA THR A 162 7.71 -5.46 -0.32
C THR A 162 8.74 -4.62 0.43
N TYR A 163 9.39 -5.28 1.36
CA TYR A 163 10.45 -4.69 2.17
C TYR A 163 11.75 -5.46 1.99
N GLN A 164 12.85 -4.73 1.99
CA GLN A 164 14.18 -5.25 2.23
C GLN A 164 14.58 -4.91 3.66
N ALA A 165 15.11 -5.88 4.38
CA ALA A 165 15.59 -5.69 5.74
C ALA A 165 17.01 -6.21 5.87
N LEU A 166 17.90 -5.42 6.49
CA LEU A 166 19.15 -5.90 7.03
C LEU A 166 18.91 -6.28 8.49
N VAL A 167 19.16 -7.52 8.85
CA VAL A 167 18.95 -8.04 10.20
C VAL A 167 20.26 -8.41 10.86
N ASP A 168 20.27 -8.42 12.19
CA ASP A 168 21.35 -8.93 13.01
C ASP A 168 21.38 -10.46 12.99
N GLY A 169 22.58 -11.02 12.99
CA GLY A 169 22.81 -12.47 12.97
C GLY A 169 22.80 -13.08 11.57
N THR A 170 23.30 -14.32 11.52
CA THR A 170 23.28 -15.15 10.31
C THR A 170 21.94 -15.89 10.24
N LEU A 171 21.08 -15.47 9.32
CA LEU A 171 19.76 -16.02 9.10
C LEU A 171 19.76 -16.89 7.83
N THR A 172 19.19 -18.07 7.92
CA THR A 172 19.03 -19.01 6.80
C THR A 172 17.59 -18.96 6.25
N ASP A 173 17.38 -19.50 5.07
CA ASP A 173 16.05 -19.57 4.47
C ASP A 173 15.06 -20.42 5.32
N ARG A 174 15.57 -21.38 6.09
CA ARG A 174 14.79 -22.21 7.02
C ARG A 174 14.23 -21.41 8.19
N ASP A 175 14.98 -20.44 8.71
CA ASP A 175 14.58 -19.60 9.84
C ASP A 175 13.38 -18.68 9.48
N LEU A 176 13.16 -18.44 8.19
CA LEU A 176 12.00 -17.70 7.68
C LEU A 176 10.70 -18.52 7.63
N THR A 177 10.74 -19.82 7.93
CA THR A 177 9.56 -20.70 7.88
C THR A 177 8.39 -20.23 8.75
N PRO A 178 8.59 -19.73 9.99
CA PRO A 178 7.50 -19.21 10.82
C PRO A 178 6.79 -18.01 10.13
N LEU A 179 7.53 -17.11 9.49
CA LEU A 179 6.95 -15.96 8.79
C LEU A 179 6.08 -16.40 7.60
N ARG A 180 6.49 -17.46 6.92
CA ARG A 180 5.76 -18.02 5.75
C ARG A 180 4.47 -18.73 6.13
N ARG A 181 4.37 -19.21 7.37
CA ARG A 181 3.17 -19.86 7.91
C ARG A 181 2.22 -18.90 8.61
N GLY A 182 2.69 -17.71 8.92
CA GLY A 182 2.08 -16.77 9.84
C GLY A 182 2.70 -16.92 11.23
N ILE A 183 3.02 -15.80 11.86
CA ILE A 183 3.66 -15.76 13.17
C ILE A 183 2.80 -14.98 14.14
N GLU A 184 2.68 -15.48 15.39
CA GLU A 184 1.93 -14.81 16.45
C GLU A 184 2.71 -13.61 16.98
N LEU A 185 2.08 -12.43 16.95
CA LEU A 185 2.56 -11.22 17.57
C LEU A 185 1.62 -10.82 18.70
N ASP A 186 2.00 -9.83 19.52
CA ASP A 186 1.22 -9.39 20.70
C ASP A 186 -0.20 -8.92 20.35
N ASP A 187 -0.43 -8.52 19.10
CA ASP A 187 -1.73 -8.10 18.55
C ASP A 187 -2.38 -9.18 17.65
N GLY A 188 -1.98 -10.44 17.82
CA GLY A 188 -2.55 -11.61 17.17
C GLY A 188 -1.75 -12.15 15.98
N LEU A 189 -2.25 -13.25 15.41
CA LEU A 189 -1.61 -13.97 14.30
C LEU A 189 -1.50 -13.10 13.05
N CYS A 190 -0.27 -13.01 12.52
CA CYS A 190 0.00 -12.36 11.24
C CYS A 190 -0.40 -13.25 10.06
N GLN A 191 -0.81 -12.62 8.96
CA GLN A 191 -0.96 -13.35 7.71
C GLN A 191 0.39 -13.91 7.22
N PRO A 192 0.38 -15.06 6.52
CA PRO A 192 1.56 -15.61 5.90
C PRO A 192 2.28 -14.61 5.01
N ALA A 193 3.58 -14.41 5.25
CA ALA A 193 4.43 -13.57 4.44
C ALA A 193 5.16 -14.39 3.36
N ILE A 194 5.51 -13.75 2.24
CA ILE A 194 6.47 -14.30 1.30
C ILE A 194 7.82 -13.70 1.67
N CYS A 195 8.82 -14.52 1.95
CA CYS A 195 10.12 -14.02 2.36
C CYS A 195 11.24 -14.95 1.90
N ARG A 196 12.42 -14.36 1.68
CA ARG A 196 13.64 -15.07 1.27
C ARG A 196 14.88 -14.30 1.71
N VAL A 197 15.97 -14.99 1.85
CA VAL A 197 17.30 -14.36 1.93
C VAL A 197 17.65 -13.77 0.57
N ILE A 198 18.24 -12.57 0.55
CA ILE A 198 18.65 -11.87 -0.67
C ILE A 198 20.18 -11.68 -0.67
N ASN A 199 20.75 -11.62 -1.87
CA ASN A 199 22.19 -11.42 -2.03
C ASN A 199 22.59 -9.95 -1.87
N ALA A 200 23.89 -9.67 -1.80
CA ALA A 200 24.43 -8.33 -1.58
C ALA A 200 24.00 -7.32 -2.65
N ARG A 201 23.87 -7.74 -3.91
CA ARG A 201 23.43 -6.89 -5.03
C ARG A 201 21.97 -6.47 -4.88
N GLU A 202 21.11 -7.40 -4.48
CA GLU A 202 19.69 -7.10 -4.21
C GLU A 202 19.51 -6.24 -2.96
N ALA A 203 20.45 -6.32 -1.99
CA ALA A 203 20.39 -5.65 -0.70
C ALA A 203 20.93 -4.21 -0.70
N GLU A 204 21.28 -3.62 -1.83
CA GLU A 204 21.93 -2.30 -1.94
C GLU A 204 21.20 -1.20 -1.14
N ALA A 205 19.89 -1.19 -1.15
CA ALA A 205 19.09 -0.19 -0.44
C ALA A 205 19.23 -0.24 1.10
N VAL A 206 19.54 -1.41 1.68
CA VAL A 206 19.71 -1.62 3.13
C VAL A 206 21.15 -1.87 3.52
N ALA A 207 21.98 -2.29 2.58
CA ALA A 207 23.40 -2.58 2.78
C ALA A 207 24.27 -2.01 1.62
N PRO A 208 24.35 -0.67 1.44
CA PRO A 208 25.05 -0.05 0.31
C PRO A 208 26.57 -0.30 0.33
N GLN A 209 27.13 -0.69 1.46
CA GLN A 209 28.53 -1.08 1.62
C GLN A 209 28.72 -2.61 1.63
N GLY A 210 27.72 -3.36 1.17
CA GLY A 210 27.67 -4.82 1.23
C GLY A 210 27.11 -5.36 2.56
N VAL A 211 26.71 -6.62 2.54
CA VAL A 211 26.23 -7.35 3.72
C VAL A 211 27.45 -7.80 4.53
N LYS A 212 27.57 -7.32 5.75
CA LYS A 212 28.73 -7.60 6.64
C LYS A 212 28.57 -8.97 7.30
N PRO A 213 29.71 -9.64 7.68
CA PRO A 213 29.63 -10.82 8.53
C PRO A 213 28.81 -10.56 9.81
N GLY A 214 28.03 -11.55 10.24
CA GLY A 214 27.11 -11.40 11.36
C GLY A 214 25.83 -10.64 11.06
N THR A 215 25.58 -10.29 9.78
CA THR A 215 24.28 -9.71 9.34
C THR A 215 23.74 -10.47 8.15
N THR A 216 22.44 -10.40 7.94
CA THR A 216 21.77 -11.03 6.77
C THR A 216 20.79 -10.05 6.15
N ALA A 217 20.69 -10.04 4.83
CA ALA A 217 19.68 -9.27 4.12
C ALA A 217 18.52 -10.19 3.70
N VAL A 218 17.29 -9.74 3.94
CA VAL A 218 16.07 -10.50 3.63
C VAL A 218 15.05 -9.63 2.91
N GLU A 219 14.32 -10.25 2.00
CA GLU A 219 13.12 -9.67 1.40
C GLU A 219 11.89 -10.23 2.12
N VAL A 220 10.98 -9.34 2.50
CA VAL A 220 9.71 -9.69 3.16
C VAL A 220 8.57 -8.99 2.45
N ILE A 221 7.61 -9.78 1.97
CA ILE A 221 6.41 -9.31 1.29
C ILE A 221 5.20 -9.61 2.18
N ILE A 222 4.48 -8.57 2.57
CA ILE A 222 3.27 -8.66 3.37
C ILE A 222 2.09 -8.03 2.63
N ARG A 223 0.87 -8.43 3.00
CA ARG A 223 -0.38 -7.89 2.45
C ARG A 223 -1.33 -7.32 3.50
N GLU A 224 -0.80 -7.05 4.66
CA GLU A 224 -1.43 -6.33 5.76
C GLU A 224 -0.50 -5.21 6.26
N GLY A 225 -0.87 -4.44 7.28
CA GLY A 225 -0.05 -3.31 7.72
C GLY A 225 -0.29 -2.99 9.19
N ARG A 226 0.29 -3.79 10.10
CA ARG A 226 0.29 -3.51 11.54
C ARG A 226 1.46 -2.60 11.93
N LYS A 227 1.38 -1.98 13.09
CA LYS A 227 2.46 -1.14 13.61
C LYS A 227 3.76 -1.94 13.73
N ASN A 228 4.85 -1.45 13.10
CA ASN A 228 6.18 -2.07 13.13
C ASN A 228 6.20 -3.55 12.72
N GLN A 229 5.26 -4.00 11.88
CA GLN A 229 5.00 -5.42 11.64
C GLN A 229 6.24 -6.19 11.22
N VAL A 230 6.95 -5.77 10.17
CA VAL A 230 8.14 -6.49 9.65
C VAL A 230 9.24 -6.56 10.71
N LYS A 231 9.46 -5.46 11.47
CA LYS A 231 10.44 -5.44 12.56
C LYS A 231 10.09 -6.43 13.66
N ARG A 232 8.83 -6.46 14.09
CA ARG A 232 8.33 -7.39 15.11
C ARG A 232 8.40 -8.85 14.66
N MET A 233 8.02 -9.13 13.39
CA MET A 233 8.10 -10.48 12.83
C MET A 233 9.54 -11.02 12.83
N LEU A 234 10.51 -10.22 12.37
CA LEU A 234 11.91 -10.62 12.32
C LEU A 234 12.53 -10.69 13.73
N SER A 235 12.18 -9.77 14.64
CA SER A 235 12.60 -9.83 16.05
C SER A 235 12.07 -11.07 16.76
N LYS A 236 10.86 -11.53 16.44
CA LYS A 236 10.24 -12.73 17.02
C LYS A 236 10.98 -14.02 16.67
N ILE A 237 11.70 -14.03 15.57
CA ILE A 237 12.61 -15.13 15.17
C ILE A 237 14.06 -14.85 15.55
N HIS A 238 14.31 -13.94 16.51
CA HIS A 238 15.63 -13.58 17.06
C HIS A 238 16.58 -12.89 16.08
N HIS A 239 16.05 -12.24 15.01
CA HIS A 239 16.81 -11.45 14.03
C HIS A 239 16.30 -10.02 13.98
N PRO A 240 16.67 -9.15 14.94
CA PRO A 240 16.20 -7.78 14.97
C PRO A 240 16.66 -7.00 13.74
N VAL A 241 15.79 -6.11 13.26
CA VAL A 241 16.05 -5.30 12.06
C VAL A 241 17.00 -4.14 12.38
N ILE A 242 18.10 -4.08 11.67
CA ILE A 242 19.09 -2.98 11.70
C ILE A 242 18.66 -1.85 10.76
N ARG A 243 18.24 -2.20 9.53
CA ARG A 243 17.73 -1.26 8.52
C ARG A 243 16.53 -1.85 7.81
N LEU A 244 15.56 -1.00 7.49
CA LEU A 244 14.34 -1.39 6.78
C LEU A 244 14.08 -0.42 5.63
N HIS A 245 13.79 -0.99 4.46
CA HIS A 245 13.49 -0.24 3.25
C HIS A 245 12.25 -0.81 2.56
N ARG A 246 11.24 0.02 2.29
CA ARG A 246 10.11 -0.39 1.46
C ARG A 246 10.41 -0.12 -0.01
N CYS A 247 10.70 -1.15 -0.77
CA CYS A 247 11.05 -1.04 -2.19
C CYS A 247 9.83 -1.07 -3.12
N ASN A 248 8.70 -1.68 -2.68
CA ASN A 248 7.48 -1.76 -3.49
C ASN A 248 6.23 -1.55 -2.63
N PHE A 249 5.24 -0.86 -3.20
CA PHE A 249 3.91 -0.69 -2.65
C PHE A 249 2.88 -0.82 -3.78
N ALA A 250 1.93 -1.73 -3.64
CA ALA A 250 0.86 -1.96 -4.63
C ALA A 250 1.37 -2.27 -6.06
N GLY A 251 2.58 -2.81 -6.20
CA GLY A 251 3.22 -3.07 -7.51
C GLY A 251 4.06 -1.91 -8.05
N LEU A 252 4.02 -0.74 -7.42
CA LEU A 252 4.90 0.37 -7.78
C LEU A 252 6.27 0.23 -7.11
N GLU A 253 7.32 0.60 -7.85
CA GLU A 253 8.71 0.56 -7.39
C GLU A 253 9.33 1.96 -7.40
N LEU A 254 10.34 2.17 -6.56
CA LEU A 254 11.14 3.40 -6.57
C LEU A 254 12.05 3.39 -7.82
N LYS A 255 11.55 3.97 -8.90
CA LYS A 255 12.34 4.22 -10.12
C LYS A 255 12.44 5.71 -10.36
N ASP A 256 13.64 6.16 -10.73
CA ASP A 256 13.93 7.55 -11.11
C ASP A 256 13.57 8.58 -10.03
N VAL A 257 13.67 8.18 -8.76
CA VAL A 257 13.44 9.06 -7.61
C VAL A 257 14.67 9.03 -6.69
N ALA A 258 15.35 10.15 -6.58
CA ALA A 258 16.47 10.29 -5.64
C ALA A 258 15.97 10.25 -4.19
N LYS A 259 16.82 9.81 -3.26
CA LYS A 259 16.48 9.79 -1.84
C LYS A 259 16.18 11.19 -1.30
N GLY A 260 15.03 11.37 -0.66
CA GLY A 260 14.52 12.65 -0.20
C GLY A 260 13.74 13.44 -1.27
N SER A 261 13.68 12.95 -2.50
CA SER A 261 12.94 13.58 -3.60
C SER A 261 11.63 12.86 -3.88
N TRP A 262 10.77 13.53 -4.64
CA TRP A 262 9.48 13.03 -5.06
C TRP A 262 9.28 13.25 -6.56
N ARG A 263 8.32 12.54 -7.15
CA ARG A 263 7.78 12.79 -8.49
C ARG A 263 6.28 12.52 -8.52
N GLU A 264 5.62 13.07 -9.50
CA GLU A 264 4.25 12.69 -9.83
C GLU A 264 4.21 11.26 -10.38
N LEU A 265 3.11 10.54 -10.14
CA LEU A 265 2.87 9.25 -10.75
C LEU A 265 2.44 9.43 -12.20
N THR A 266 2.85 8.50 -13.05
CA THR A 266 2.33 8.41 -14.40
C THR A 266 0.89 7.89 -14.39
N ASP A 267 0.12 8.18 -15.46
CA ASP A 267 -1.26 7.67 -15.61
C ASP A 267 -1.34 6.15 -15.46
N ARG A 268 -0.35 5.44 -16.00
CA ARG A 268 -0.25 3.98 -15.87
C ARG A 268 -0.08 3.54 -14.41
N GLU A 269 0.74 4.22 -13.63
CA GLU A 269 0.92 3.94 -12.21
C GLU A 269 -0.36 4.22 -11.42
N VAL A 270 -1.06 5.30 -11.75
CA VAL A 270 -2.36 5.63 -11.16
C VAL A 270 -3.40 4.55 -11.49
N GLN A 271 -3.46 4.07 -12.73
CA GLN A 271 -4.35 2.98 -13.11
C GLN A 271 -4.04 1.67 -12.36
N ILE A 272 -2.76 1.34 -12.15
CA ILE A 272 -2.34 0.20 -11.33
C ILE A 272 -2.90 0.34 -9.91
N LEU A 273 -2.77 1.51 -9.28
CA LEU A 273 -3.29 1.74 -7.93
C LEU A 273 -4.82 1.62 -7.87
N LYS A 274 -5.54 2.21 -8.83
CA LYS A 274 -7.02 2.14 -8.94
C LYS A 274 -7.52 0.71 -9.16
N ALA A 275 -6.73 -0.12 -9.83
CA ALA A 275 -7.02 -1.56 -9.98
C ALA A 275 -6.70 -2.40 -8.72
N GLY A 276 -6.28 -1.78 -7.60
CA GLY A 276 -5.90 -2.47 -6.36
C GLY A 276 -4.45 -2.95 -6.32
N GLY A 277 -3.63 -2.51 -7.27
CA GLY A 277 -2.22 -2.86 -7.36
C GLY A 277 -1.94 -4.16 -8.14
N ILE A 278 -0.65 -4.43 -8.33
CA ILE A 278 -0.15 -5.64 -8.97
C ILE A 278 0.56 -6.49 -7.91
N PRO A 279 0.26 -7.80 -7.80
CA PRO A 279 0.99 -8.69 -6.92
C PRO A 279 2.46 -8.83 -7.39
N PRO A 280 3.42 -8.92 -6.46
CA PRO A 280 4.82 -9.12 -6.81
C PRO A 280 5.03 -10.48 -7.51
N LYS A 281 6.06 -10.57 -8.36
CA LYS A 281 6.37 -11.78 -9.15
C LYS A 281 6.43 -13.06 -8.31
N GLN A 282 7.00 -12.99 -7.10
CA GLN A 282 7.07 -14.10 -6.16
C GLN A 282 5.70 -14.57 -5.64
N ALA A 283 4.73 -13.67 -5.54
CA ALA A 283 3.36 -14.00 -5.15
C ALA A 283 2.58 -14.66 -6.30
N SER A 284 2.88 -14.29 -7.54
CA SER A 284 2.25 -14.85 -8.74
C SER A 284 2.69 -16.31 -9.00
N ALA A 285 3.97 -16.64 -8.73
CA ALA A 285 4.50 -17.98 -8.92
C ALA A 285 3.83 -19.04 -8.02
N LYS A 286 3.38 -18.69 -6.82
CA LYS A 286 2.68 -19.63 -5.92
C LYS A 286 1.23 -19.96 -6.33
N ARG A 287 0.58 -19.14 -7.15
CA ARG A 287 -0.79 -19.41 -7.62
C ARG A 287 -0.87 -20.45 -8.73
N ASN A 288 0.21 -20.67 -9.48
CA ASN A 288 0.26 -21.63 -10.60
C ASN A 288 0.71 -23.05 -10.19
N GLY A 289 1.07 -23.29 -8.92
CA GLY A 289 1.61 -24.56 -8.43
C GLY A 289 0.61 -25.49 -7.75
N GLY A 290 -0.68 -25.19 -7.73
CA GLY A 290 -1.71 -25.98 -7.04
C GLY A 290 -2.75 -26.58 -7.97
N LYS A 291 -2.39 -27.48 -8.88
CA LYS A 291 -3.37 -28.48 -9.37
C LYS A 291 -3.45 -29.57 -8.30
N PRO A 292 -4.66 -29.99 -7.90
CA PRO A 292 -4.80 -31.22 -7.12
C PRO A 292 -4.31 -32.37 -7.98
N GLN A 293 -3.36 -33.15 -7.50
CA GLN A 293 -3.07 -34.45 -8.08
C GLN A 293 -4.25 -35.35 -7.74
N ASP A 294 -5.02 -35.69 -8.75
CA ASP A 294 -5.95 -36.80 -8.71
C ASP A 294 -5.15 -38.08 -8.42
N THR A 295 -5.36 -38.66 -7.26
CA THR A 295 -4.88 -39.99 -6.94
C THR A 295 -5.69 -40.99 -7.78
N PRO A 296 -5.04 -41.87 -8.54
CA PRO A 296 -5.78 -42.91 -9.27
C PRO A 296 -6.30 -43.95 -8.28
N ASP A 297 -7.63 -44.14 -8.36
CA ASP A 297 -8.38 -45.18 -7.67
C ASP A 297 -7.90 -46.56 -8.14
N SER A 298 -7.13 -47.26 -7.30
CA SER A 298 -6.74 -48.66 -7.56
C SER A 298 -7.83 -49.60 -7.10
N ARG A 299 -8.84 -49.80 -7.98
CA ARG A 299 -9.70 -50.98 -7.90
C ARG A 299 -8.95 -52.17 -8.46
N THR A 300 -8.38 -53.00 -7.61
CA THR A 300 -8.01 -54.38 -7.97
C THR A 300 -9.02 -55.33 -7.35
N ARG A 301 -9.70 -56.03 -8.25
CA ARG A 301 -10.55 -57.20 -7.95
C ARG A 301 -9.66 -58.34 -7.46
N HIS A 302 -10.08 -59.03 -6.37
CA HIS A 302 -9.72 -60.42 -6.20
C HIS A 302 -10.89 -61.20 -5.60
N HIS A 303 -11.16 -62.32 -6.27
CA HIS A 303 -12.12 -63.38 -5.93
C HIS A 303 -11.72 -64.17 -4.70
N GLY A 304 -12.71 -64.57 -3.92
CA GLY A 304 -13.03 -66.00 -3.53
C GLY A 304 -12.23 -66.64 -2.42
N SER A 305 -12.86 -66.96 -1.38
CA SER A 305 -13.34 -68.30 -0.97
C SER A 305 -13.23 -68.50 0.56
N HIS A 306 -14.36 -68.93 1.13
CA HIS A 306 -14.61 -69.90 2.21
C HIS A 306 -13.75 -70.00 3.46
N GLY A 307 -14.43 -69.93 4.65
CA GLY A 307 -14.11 -70.82 5.71
C GLY A 307 -14.38 -70.27 7.15
N SER A 308 -15.57 -70.71 7.66
CA SER A 308 -15.84 -71.11 9.02
C SER A 308 -15.41 -70.27 10.23
N GLY A 309 -16.42 -69.78 10.93
CA GLY A 309 -16.62 -69.31 12.29
C GLY A 309 -15.93 -70.04 13.48
N PRO A 310 -16.50 -69.97 14.69
CA PRO A 310 -16.43 -68.82 15.60
C PRO A 310 -15.75 -69.21 16.91
N LYS A 311 -15.31 -68.24 17.73
CA LYS A 311 -15.26 -68.42 19.20
C LYS A 311 -15.25 -67.09 19.96
N ARG A 312 -16.22 -66.98 20.81
CA ARG A 312 -16.30 -66.08 21.99
C ARG A 312 -15.11 -66.24 22.88
N ASN A 313 -14.65 -65.16 23.52
CA ASN A 313 -14.60 -65.15 24.98
C ASN A 313 -14.49 -63.72 25.55
N THR A 314 -15.32 -63.46 26.47
CA THR A 314 -15.48 -62.48 27.52
C THR A 314 -14.26 -62.40 28.45
N TYR A 315 -14.03 -61.16 29.02
CA TYR A 315 -13.76 -60.80 30.42
C TYR A 315 -13.36 -59.33 30.43
N ARG A 316 -14.14 -58.41 30.91
CA ARG A 316 -14.61 -57.99 32.24
C ARG A 316 -13.48 -57.50 33.21
N GLU A 317 -13.64 -56.21 33.50
CA GLU A 317 -13.37 -55.54 34.80
C GLU A 317 -11.91 -55.50 35.29
N ARG A 318 -11.40 -54.46 35.91
CA ARG A 318 -11.84 -53.47 36.92
C ARG A 318 -10.71 -52.50 37.27
N TYR A 319 -11.13 -51.31 37.72
CA TYR A 319 -10.71 -50.48 38.84
C TYR A 319 -9.43 -49.62 38.79
N THR A 320 -9.69 -48.33 38.92
CA THR A 320 -9.31 -47.33 39.96
C THR A 320 -7.84 -47.10 40.29
N GLY A 321 -7.54 -45.80 40.31
CA GLY A 321 -6.38 -45.11 40.87
C GLY A 321 -6.35 -43.68 40.40
#